data_6fa3ecebbf8037da7aaddb9d55e7620c
#
_entry.id   6fa3ecebbf8037da7aaddb9d55e7620c
#
_cell.length_a   1.000
_cell.length_b   1.000
_cell.length_c   1.000
_cell.angle_alpha   90.00
_cell.angle_beta   90.00
_cell.angle_gamma   90.00
#
_symmetry.space_group_name_H-M   'P 1'
#
loop_
_entity.id
_entity.type
_entity.pdbx_description
1 polymer ?
#
loop_
_entity_poly.entity_id
_entity_poly.type
_entity_poly.pdbx_seq_one_letter_code
_entity_poly.pdbx_strand_id
1 'polypeptide(L)' 'MMKKKYFLNANIIDPKNGLEEIGGLIVNEEGKIEAVGKKVNKNNIPSREKFIDLKEKYIFPGLVD' A
#
# COMPACT_ATOMS: atom_id res chain seq x y z
N MET A 1 20.84 4.25 -4.50
CA MET A 1 19.60 4.95 -4.88
C MET A 1 18.41 4.23 -4.28
N MET A 2 17.59 4.94 -3.54
CA MET A 2 16.42 4.35 -2.89
C MET A 2 15.31 4.17 -3.91
N LYS A 3 14.57 3.09 -3.76
CA LYS A 3 13.47 2.77 -4.66
C LYS A 3 12.16 2.79 -3.91
N LYS A 4 11.08 2.98 -4.65
CA LYS A 4 9.76 2.85 -4.08
C LYS A 4 9.52 1.41 -3.64
N LYS A 5 8.72 1.26 -2.61
CA LYS A 5 8.32 -0.06 -2.12
C LYS A 5 6.85 -0.26 -2.39
N TYR A 6 6.53 -1.44 -2.87
CA TYR A 6 5.15 -1.79 -3.22
C TYR A 6 4.68 -2.90 -2.30
N PHE A 7 3.53 -2.68 -1.68
CA PHE A 7 2.91 -3.67 -0.81
C PHE A 7 1.54 -3.97 -1.35
N LEU A 8 1.22 -5.24 -1.52
CA LEU A 8 -0.07 -5.66 -2.05
C LEU A 8 -0.79 -6.58 -1.08
N ASN A 9 -2.08 -6.77 -1.32
CA ASN A 9 -2.92 -7.66 -0.52
C ASN A 9 -2.94 -7.27 0.94
N ALA A 10 -3.10 -5.98 1.20
CA ALA A 10 -3.23 -5.47 2.55
C ALA A 10 -4.70 -5.23 2.87
N ASN A 11 -5.07 -5.51 4.11
CA ASN A 11 -6.39 -5.14 4.63
C ASN A 11 -6.26 -3.72 5.17
N ILE A 12 -6.74 -2.76 4.40
CA ILE A 12 -6.56 -1.35 4.71
C ILE A 12 -7.73 -0.87 5.55
N ILE A 13 -7.43 -0.41 6.75
CA ILE A 13 -8.45 0.08 7.68
C ILE A 13 -8.21 1.56 7.93
N ASP A 14 -9.17 2.39 7.59
CA ASP A 14 -9.10 3.82 7.85
C ASP A 14 -10.35 4.21 8.62
N PRO A 15 -10.31 4.14 9.95
CA PRO A 15 -11.48 4.45 10.77
C PRO A 15 -11.99 5.87 10.58
N LYS A 16 -11.09 6.78 10.31
CA LYS A 16 -11.44 8.19 10.14
C LYS A 16 -12.38 8.40 8.97
N ASN A 17 -12.19 7.64 7.90
CA ASN A 17 -13.02 7.73 6.71
C ASN A 17 -13.97 6.56 6.57
N GLY A 18 -14.02 5.69 7.56
CA GLY A 18 -14.89 4.53 7.53
C GLY A 18 -14.52 3.55 6.43
N LEU A 19 -13.24 3.53 6.06
CA LEU A 19 -12.77 2.70 4.96
C LEU A 19 -12.25 1.36 5.44
N GLU A 20 -12.67 0.30 4.76
CA GLU A 20 -12.11 -1.02 4.99
C GLU A 20 -12.10 -1.73 3.65
N GLU A 21 -10.91 -1.94 3.09
CA GLU A 21 -10.82 -2.58 1.79
C GLU A 21 -9.49 -3.30 1.64
N ILE A 22 -9.44 -4.25 0.72
CA ILE A 22 -8.20 -4.95 0.41
C ILE A 22 -7.57 -4.23 -0.77
N GLY A 23 -6.32 -3.85 -0.60
CA GLY A 23 -5.62 -3.12 -1.64
C GLY A 23 -4.13 -3.13 -1.39
N GLY A 24 -3.47 -2.09 -1.84
CA GLY A 24 -2.03 -2.00 -1.72
C GLY A 24 -1.57 -0.66 -1.20
N LEU A 25 -0.27 -0.55 -1.08
CA LEU A 25 0.39 0.62 -0.53
C LEU A 25 1.67 0.86 -1.30
N ILE A 26 1.91 2.11 -1.67
CA ILE A 26 3.17 2.49 -2.30
C ILE A 26 3.86 3.47 -1.38
N VAL A 27 5.08 3.12 -0.96
CA VAL A 27 5.91 3.97 -0.13
C VAL A 27 7.02 4.52 -1.00
N ASN A 28 7.16 5.83 -1.02
CA ASN A 28 8.15 6.45 -1.88
C ASN A 28 9.56 6.40 -1.30
N GLU A 29 10.50 6.98 -2.01
CA GLU A 29 11.91 6.93 -1.64
C GLU A 29 12.20 7.62 -0.31
N GLU A 30 11.34 8.52 0.10
CA GLU A 30 11.50 9.22 1.37
C GLU A 30 10.85 8.51 2.54
N GLY A 31 10.24 7.35 2.27
CA GLY A 31 9.55 6.61 3.31
C GLY A 31 8.14 7.09 3.57
N LYS A 32 7.59 7.92 2.69
CA LYS A 32 6.24 8.42 2.83
C LYS A 32 5.27 7.64 1.95
N ILE A 33 4.02 7.57 2.39
CA ILE A 33 2.98 6.89 1.63
C ILE A 33 2.61 7.75 0.44
N GLU A 34 2.81 7.19 -0.75
CA GLU A 34 2.51 7.87 -2.00
C GLU A 34 1.10 7.55 -2.48
N ALA A 35 0.67 6.31 -2.28
CA ALA A 35 -0.66 5.89 -2.68
C ALA A 35 -1.10 4.73 -1.81
N VAL A 36 -2.40 4.62 -1.58
CA VAL A 36 -2.96 3.56 -0.78
C VAL A 36 -4.41 3.33 -1.22
N GLY A 37 -4.83 2.07 -1.20
CA GLY A 37 -6.20 1.71 -1.53
C GLY A 37 -6.27 0.56 -2.51
N LYS A 38 -7.50 0.19 -2.90
CA LYS A 38 -7.70 -0.94 -3.79
C LYS A 38 -7.19 -0.68 -5.20
N LYS A 39 -6.99 0.58 -5.56
CA LYS A 39 -6.43 0.90 -6.86
C LYS A 39 -4.95 0.56 -6.96
N VAL A 40 -4.29 0.34 -5.83
CA VAL A 40 -2.91 -0.11 -5.82
C VAL A 40 -2.94 -1.62 -5.88
N ASN A 41 -2.80 -2.15 -7.07
CA ASN A 41 -2.88 -3.58 -7.30
C ASN A 41 -1.82 -3.99 -8.33
N LYS A 42 -1.75 -5.27 -8.59
CA LYS A 42 -0.74 -5.82 -9.45
C LYS A 42 -0.73 -5.21 -10.86
N ASN A 43 -1.90 -4.79 -11.34
CA ASN A 43 -2.00 -4.19 -12.67
C ASN A 43 -1.47 -2.78 -12.72
N ASN A 44 -1.39 -2.11 -11.58
CA ASN A 44 -0.95 -0.73 -11.50
C ASN A 44 0.51 -0.58 -11.08
N ILE A 45 1.21 -1.69 -10.91
CA ILE A 45 2.62 -1.69 -10.58
C ILE A 45 3.39 -2.10 -11.83
N PRO A 46 4.49 -1.40 -12.14
CA PRO A 46 5.30 -1.80 -13.29
C PRO A 46 5.70 -3.27 -13.18
N SER A 47 5.57 -4.00 -14.27
CA SER A 47 5.76 -5.45 -14.25
C SER A 47 7.15 -5.89 -13.78
N ARG A 48 8.15 -5.04 -13.95
CA ARG A 48 9.50 -5.37 -13.50
C ARG A 48 9.78 -5.00 -12.04
N GLU A 49 8.83 -4.34 -11.40
CA GLU A 49 8.99 -4.01 -9.98
C GLU A 49 8.56 -5.17 -9.11
N LYS A 50 9.26 -5.33 -8.01
CA LYS A 50 8.91 -6.35 -7.04
C LYS A 50 7.97 -5.77 -6.01
N PHE A 51 7.13 -6.61 -5.46
CA PHE A 51 6.23 -6.17 -4.41
C PHE A 51 6.24 -7.16 -3.26
N ILE A 52 5.78 -6.71 -2.11
CA ILE A 52 5.66 -7.54 -0.92
C ILE A 52 4.20 -7.89 -0.74
N ASP A 53 3.91 -9.18 -0.67
CA ASP A 53 2.55 -9.67 -0.44
C ASP A 53 2.30 -9.69 1.06
N LEU A 54 1.38 -8.85 1.53
CA LEU A 54 1.09 -8.75 2.95
C LEU A 54 0.12 -9.82 3.44
N LYS A 55 -0.38 -10.65 2.54
CA LYS A 55 -1.25 -11.77 2.89
C LYS A 55 -2.43 -11.34 3.75
N GLU A 56 -3.03 -10.22 3.37
CA GLU A 56 -4.21 -9.64 4.02
C GLU A 56 -3.98 -9.17 5.45
N LYS A 57 -2.73 -8.86 5.80
CA LYS A 57 -2.46 -8.24 7.10
C LYS A 57 -3.11 -6.86 7.15
N TYR A 58 -3.49 -6.46 8.35
CA TYR A 58 -4.13 -5.17 8.54
C TYR A 58 -3.12 -4.04 8.56
N ILE A 59 -3.47 -2.95 7.89
CA ILE A 59 -2.68 -1.73 7.99
C ILE A 59 -3.60 -0.54 8.24
N PHE A 60 -3.09 0.44 8.96
CA PHE A 60 -3.84 1.63 9.37
C PHE A 60 -3.09 2.86 8.87
N PRO A 61 -3.29 3.26 7.60
CA PRO A 61 -2.49 4.34 7.00
C PRO A 61 -2.54 5.65 7.77
N GLY A 62 -3.65 5.92 8.42
CA GLY A 62 -3.79 7.15 9.18
C GLY A 62 -2.90 7.27 10.40
N LEU A 63 -2.26 6.17 10.79
CA LEU A 63 -1.36 6.16 11.93
C LEU A 63 0.11 6.19 11.55
N VAL A 64 0.40 6.27 10.28
CA VAL A 64 1.77 6.10 9.77
C VAL A 64 2.38 7.42 9.30
N ASP A 65 1.84 8.50 9.67
CA ASP A 65 2.38 9.81 9.28
C ASP A 65 3.79 10.03 9.76
#